data_1c054e894b62ef61d8ea7564b9b3ad11
#
_entry.id   1c054e894b62ef61d8ea7564b9b3ad11
#
_cell.length_a   1.000
_cell.length_b   1.000
_cell.length_c   1.000
_cell.angle_alpha   90.00
_cell.angle_beta   90.00
_cell.angle_gamma   90.00
#
_symmetry.space_group_name_H-M   'P 1'
#
loop_
_entity.id
_entity.type
_entity.pdbx_description
1 polymer ?
#
loop_
_entity_poly.entity_id
_entity_poly.type
_entity_poly.pdbx_seq_one_letter_code
_entity_poly.pdbx_strand_id
1 'polypeptide(L)'
;MADLSLSSGAPGSGVTVPKGRRRSARALRALAVLLILAGGLALIDAGVTLLWQEPISALIATLRQDHLRGALRQVERAAPTPAEQRTLASLDDERRRIAFLAGELQRHSADGSAVGRIVIPLIGASFVVVKGTGTEDLKSGPGVYSGTSFPGISQTTAIAGHRTTYLAPFRHIDALRPGSRILLDMPYAHFTYEVIGLRVVAPTDVQAAVADVGYSRLVLSACTPLFSAAQRLLVFARLTRTVPVGAARILPGGALSSPIEAPPRVAKSRPALPPVLESLDPNRVAPLV
;
A
#
# COMPACT_ATOMS: atom_id res chain seq x y z
N MET A 1 77.53 25.15 77.12
CA MET A 1 76.22 25.75 76.96
C MET A 1 75.89 25.80 75.51
N ALA A 2 75.06 24.90 75.10
CA ALA A 2 74.68 24.67 73.66
C ALA A 2 73.28 25.17 73.49
N ASP A 3 73.06 25.90 72.47
CA ASP A 3 71.74 26.32 72.01
C ASP A 3 71.42 25.71 70.63
N LEU A 4 70.41 24.92 70.66
CA LEU A 4 69.94 24.17 69.49
C LEU A 4 68.68 24.86 68.96
N SER A 5 68.74 25.57 67.85
CA SER A 5 67.59 26.10 67.20
C SER A 5 67.22 25.19 65.96
N LEU A 6 66.07 24.55 66.07
CA LEU A 6 65.44 23.75 65.02
C LEU A 6 64.69 24.68 64.08
N SER A 7 65.09 24.68 62.81
CA SER A 7 64.35 25.29 61.72
C SER A 7 63.46 24.25 61.03
N SER A 8 62.16 24.41 61.14
CA SER A 8 61.14 23.65 60.44
C SER A 8 60.69 24.42 59.23
N GLY A 9 60.96 23.89 58.10
CA GLY A 9 60.49 24.43 56.80
C GLY A 9 60.11 23.30 55.82
N ALA A 10 58.85 22.93 55.85
CA ALA A 10 58.32 22.03 54.79
C ALA A 10 57.57 22.85 53.73
N PRO A 11 57.92 22.75 52.44
CA PRO A 11 57.11 23.36 51.37
C PRO A 11 56.00 22.40 51.00
N GLY A 12 54.74 22.82 51.12
CA GLY A 12 53.56 22.13 50.64
C GLY A 12 53.52 22.11 49.12
N SER A 13 53.62 20.90 48.52
CA SER A 13 53.44 20.66 47.09
C SER A 13 52.00 20.76 46.75
N GLY A 14 51.55 21.91 46.29
CA GLY A 14 50.22 22.10 45.68
C GLY A 14 50.12 21.35 44.36
N VAL A 15 49.43 20.22 44.35
CA VAL A 15 49.11 19.49 43.13
C VAL A 15 48.07 20.27 42.38
N THR A 16 48.49 21.03 41.37
CA THR A 16 47.59 21.71 40.42
C THR A 16 47.04 20.73 39.44
N VAL A 17 45.78 20.30 39.60
CA VAL A 17 45.06 19.47 38.64
C VAL A 17 44.79 20.30 37.35
N PRO A 18 45.25 19.89 36.17
CA PRO A 18 45.13 20.67 34.95
C PRO A 18 43.66 20.85 34.53
N LYS A 19 43.20 22.09 34.40
CA LYS A 19 41.84 22.48 34.00
C LYS A 19 41.38 21.89 32.63
N GLY A 20 42.27 21.39 31.79
CA GLY A 20 41.97 20.76 30.51
C GLY A 20 41.26 19.42 30.62
N ARG A 21 41.54 18.61 31.66
CA ARG A 21 41.00 17.28 31.85
C ARG A 21 39.48 17.25 32.18
N ARG A 22 38.94 18.32 32.74
CA ARG A 22 37.53 18.48 33.08
C ARG A 22 36.66 18.86 31.85
N ARG A 23 37.23 19.60 30.86
CA ARG A 23 36.54 19.98 29.64
C ARG A 23 36.39 18.78 28.70
N SER A 24 37.45 17.97 28.55
CA SER A 24 37.41 16.74 27.74
C SER A 24 36.45 15.69 28.30
N ALA A 25 36.41 15.54 29.66
CA ALA A 25 35.44 14.64 30.29
C ALA A 25 33.97 15.06 30.12
N ARG A 26 33.69 16.38 30.11
CA ARG A 26 32.33 16.89 29.81
C ARG A 26 31.94 16.67 28.35
N ALA A 27 32.84 16.93 27.40
CA ALA A 27 32.63 16.67 25.98
C ALA A 27 32.40 15.19 25.72
N LEU A 28 33.17 14.30 26.34
CA LEU A 28 33.01 12.84 26.23
C LEU A 28 31.65 12.36 26.78
N ARG A 29 31.23 12.91 27.94
CA ARG A 29 29.90 12.59 28.48
C ARG A 29 28.76 13.11 27.61
N ALA A 30 28.88 14.32 27.06
CA ALA A 30 27.87 14.85 26.13
C ALA A 30 27.78 14.01 24.87
N LEU A 31 28.93 13.58 24.31
CA LEU A 31 28.94 12.66 23.15
C LEU A 31 28.31 11.29 23.47
N ALA A 32 28.63 10.72 24.65
CA ALA A 32 28.05 9.46 25.10
C ALA A 32 26.51 9.55 25.26
N VAL A 33 26.01 10.64 25.87
CA VAL A 33 24.56 10.88 26.00
C VAL A 33 23.91 11.00 24.61
N LEU A 34 24.53 11.75 23.70
CA LEU A 34 24.02 11.92 22.34
C LEU A 34 23.97 10.59 21.60
N LEU A 35 24.98 9.74 21.71
CA LEU A 35 25.00 8.40 21.09
C LEU A 35 23.95 7.47 21.71
N ILE A 36 23.73 7.53 23.05
CA ILE A 36 22.68 6.75 23.71
C ILE A 36 21.31 7.18 23.24
N LEU A 37 21.06 8.49 23.14
CA LEU A 37 19.79 9.02 22.64
C LEU A 37 19.56 8.66 21.16
N ALA A 38 20.58 8.79 20.32
CA ALA A 38 20.50 8.38 18.93
C ALA A 38 20.26 6.87 18.78
N GLY A 39 20.96 6.04 19.56
CA GLY A 39 20.76 4.59 19.59
C GLY A 39 19.38 4.20 20.10
N GLY A 40 18.90 4.86 21.16
CA GLY A 40 17.53 4.67 21.66
C GLY A 40 16.46 5.03 20.63
N LEU A 41 16.62 6.16 19.93
CA LEU A 41 15.73 6.58 18.87
C LEU A 41 15.72 5.57 17.71
N ALA A 42 16.90 5.08 17.30
CA ALA A 42 17.01 4.06 16.26
C ALA A 42 16.35 2.72 16.66
N LEU A 43 16.46 2.33 17.93
CA LEU A 43 15.78 1.12 18.44
C LEU A 43 14.25 1.29 18.49
N ILE A 44 13.78 2.48 18.86
CA ILE A 44 12.34 2.80 18.81
C ILE A 44 11.84 2.77 17.37
N ASP A 45 12.56 3.40 16.44
CA ASP A 45 12.21 3.39 15.02
C ASP A 45 12.19 1.96 14.46
N ALA A 46 13.21 1.14 14.74
CA ALA A 46 13.24 -0.27 14.39
C ALA A 46 12.06 -1.06 14.98
N GLY A 47 11.72 -0.80 16.25
CA GLY A 47 10.57 -1.41 16.91
C GLY A 47 9.24 -1.01 16.25
N VAL A 48 9.05 0.26 15.96
CA VAL A 48 7.87 0.77 15.26
C VAL A 48 7.78 0.19 13.84
N THR A 49 8.89 0.12 13.11
CA THR A 49 8.95 -0.45 11.76
C THR A 49 8.61 -1.95 11.75
N LEU A 50 9.07 -2.71 12.74
CA LEU A 50 8.78 -4.14 12.86
C LEU A 50 7.33 -4.42 13.30
N LEU A 51 6.77 -3.60 14.19
CA LEU A 51 5.44 -3.79 14.77
C LEU A 51 4.33 -3.10 13.96
N TRP A 52 4.68 -2.04 13.26
CA TRP A 52 3.72 -1.23 12.52
C TRP A 52 4.24 -0.93 11.12
N GLN A 53 3.99 -0.15 10.33
CA GLN A 53 4.57 0.20 9.03
C GLN A 53 5.64 1.30 9.22
N GLU A 54 6.56 1.40 8.26
CA GLU A 54 7.50 2.52 8.22
C GLU A 54 6.73 3.86 8.18
N PRO A 55 6.80 4.70 9.23
CA PRO A 55 5.94 5.88 9.35
C PRO A 55 6.16 6.90 8.23
N ILE A 56 7.40 7.03 7.74
CA ILE A 56 7.74 7.99 6.67
C ILE A 56 7.18 7.51 5.32
N SER A 57 7.35 6.25 4.98
CA SER A 57 6.81 5.69 3.72
C SER A 57 5.28 5.69 3.72
N ALA A 58 4.65 5.46 4.89
CA ALA A 58 3.21 5.53 5.06
C ALA A 58 2.66 6.96 4.85
N LEU A 59 3.33 7.98 5.40
CA LEU A 59 2.95 9.38 5.21
C LEU A 59 3.02 9.78 3.73
N ILE A 60 4.16 9.47 3.07
CA ILE A 60 4.35 9.77 1.64
C ILE A 60 3.28 9.07 0.79
N ALA A 61 3.01 7.79 1.06
CA ALA A 61 2.01 7.03 0.34
C ALA A 61 0.58 7.55 0.59
N THR A 62 0.27 8.05 1.79
CA THR A 62 -1.01 8.68 2.10
C THR A 62 -1.21 9.95 1.25
N LEU A 63 -0.22 10.83 1.20
CA LEU A 63 -0.27 12.05 0.39
C LEU A 63 -0.43 11.73 -1.10
N ARG A 64 0.30 10.72 -1.60
CA ARG A 64 0.18 10.26 -2.99
C ARG A 64 -1.22 9.69 -3.27
N GLN A 65 -1.79 8.87 -2.37
CA GLN A 65 -3.14 8.34 -2.50
C GLN A 65 -4.20 9.43 -2.48
N ASP A 66 -4.03 10.49 -1.68
CA ASP A 66 -4.96 11.63 -1.67
C ASP A 66 -4.92 12.41 -2.99
N HIS A 67 -3.72 12.61 -3.57
CA HIS A 67 -3.56 13.18 -4.89
C HIS A 67 -4.23 12.31 -5.97
N LEU A 68 -3.96 11.01 -5.96
CA LEU A 68 -4.56 10.04 -6.89
C LEU A 68 -6.08 9.99 -6.79
N ARG A 69 -6.66 10.11 -5.58
CA ARG A 69 -8.13 10.23 -5.41
C ARG A 69 -8.69 11.47 -6.10
N GLY A 70 -7.94 12.57 -6.08
CA GLY A 70 -8.28 13.79 -6.82
C GLY A 70 -8.25 13.57 -8.33
N ALA A 71 -7.17 12.96 -8.84
CA ALA A 71 -7.00 12.65 -10.24
C ALA A 71 -8.06 11.63 -10.73
N LEU A 72 -8.34 10.58 -9.97
CA LEU A 72 -9.39 9.59 -10.32
C LEU A 72 -10.75 10.25 -10.47
N ARG A 73 -11.14 11.15 -9.54
CA ARG A 73 -12.40 11.90 -9.66
C ARG A 73 -12.48 12.75 -10.93
N GLN A 74 -11.35 13.26 -11.43
CA GLN A 74 -11.33 14.00 -12.71
C GLN A 74 -11.60 13.04 -13.88
N VAL A 75 -10.96 11.87 -13.90
CA VAL A 75 -11.19 10.84 -14.92
C VAL A 75 -12.65 10.35 -14.90
N GLU A 76 -13.21 10.09 -13.70
CA GLU A 76 -14.61 9.66 -13.53
C GLU A 76 -15.64 10.70 -14.02
N ARG A 77 -15.30 11.99 -13.94
CA ARG A 77 -16.16 13.10 -14.39
C ARG A 77 -15.95 13.51 -15.83
N ALA A 78 -14.89 13.02 -16.46
CA ALA A 78 -14.59 13.38 -17.84
C ALA A 78 -15.71 12.87 -18.78
N ALA A 79 -16.27 13.78 -19.55
CA ALA A 79 -17.21 13.41 -20.59
C ALA A 79 -16.46 12.76 -21.78
N PRO A 80 -17.04 11.74 -22.42
CA PRO A 80 -16.46 11.20 -23.64
C PRO A 80 -16.32 12.26 -24.73
N THR A 81 -15.24 12.20 -25.47
CA THR A 81 -14.99 13.07 -26.62
C THR A 81 -16.06 12.85 -27.71
N PRO A 82 -16.26 13.81 -28.64
CA PRO A 82 -17.22 13.64 -29.73
C PRO A 82 -16.97 12.39 -30.60
N ALA A 83 -15.72 11.93 -30.70
CA ALA A 83 -15.38 10.70 -31.41
C ALA A 83 -15.83 9.46 -30.63
N GLU A 84 -15.53 9.42 -29.33
CA GLU A 84 -15.97 8.34 -28.43
C GLU A 84 -17.51 8.27 -28.35
N GLN A 85 -18.20 9.42 -28.27
CA GLN A 85 -19.65 9.49 -28.26
C GLN A 85 -20.28 8.85 -29.53
N ARG A 86 -19.71 9.13 -30.70
CA ARG A 86 -20.15 8.51 -31.98
C ARG A 86 -19.97 7.00 -31.96
N THR A 87 -18.82 6.53 -31.48
CA THR A 87 -18.56 5.10 -31.34
C THR A 87 -19.51 4.45 -30.32
N LEU A 88 -19.70 5.08 -29.15
CA LEU A 88 -20.63 4.58 -28.12
C LEU A 88 -22.07 4.53 -28.63
N ALA A 89 -22.48 5.48 -29.46
CA ALA A 89 -23.82 5.50 -30.06
C ALA A 89 -24.05 4.33 -31.01
N SER A 90 -23.00 3.80 -31.66
CA SER A 90 -23.07 2.64 -32.53
C SER A 90 -23.03 1.29 -31.80
N LEU A 91 -22.73 1.29 -30.49
CA LEU A 91 -22.66 0.09 -29.67
C LEU A 91 -23.97 -0.11 -28.93
N ASP A 92 -24.66 -1.19 -29.22
CA ASP A 92 -25.95 -1.60 -28.68
C ASP A 92 -25.85 -2.49 -27.42
N ASP A 93 -24.63 -2.89 -27.04
CA ASP A 93 -24.33 -3.79 -25.92
C ASP A 93 -23.42 -3.09 -24.88
N GLU A 94 -23.83 -3.11 -23.61
CA GLU A 94 -23.08 -2.51 -22.51
C GLU A 94 -21.69 -3.15 -22.33
N ARG A 95 -21.51 -4.44 -22.63
CA ARG A 95 -20.20 -5.10 -22.58
C ARG A 95 -19.25 -4.52 -23.63
N ARG A 96 -19.74 -4.27 -24.84
CA ARG A 96 -18.95 -3.64 -25.91
C ARG A 96 -18.60 -2.20 -25.57
N ARG A 97 -19.52 -1.45 -24.94
CA ARG A 97 -19.25 -0.09 -24.42
C ARG A 97 -18.19 -0.11 -23.33
N ILE A 98 -18.29 -1.02 -22.36
CA ILE A 98 -17.28 -1.23 -21.32
C ILE A 98 -15.93 -1.55 -21.94
N ALA A 99 -15.86 -2.50 -22.87
CA ALA A 99 -14.60 -2.89 -23.53
C ALA A 99 -13.97 -1.72 -24.31
N PHE A 100 -14.79 -0.94 -25.00
CA PHE A 100 -14.33 0.25 -25.71
C PHE A 100 -13.74 1.28 -24.76
N LEU A 101 -14.48 1.69 -23.72
CA LEU A 101 -14.02 2.68 -22.72
C LEU A 101 -12.81 2.21 -21.92
N ALA A 102 -12.76 0.91 -21.59
CA ALA A 102 -11.59 0.31 -20.97
C ALA A 102 -10.36 0.40 -21.85
N GLY A 103 -10.51 0.14 -23.17
CA GLY A 103 -9.45 0.27 -24.16
C GLY A 103 -8.98 1.71 -24.32
N GLU A 104 -9.90 2.69 -24.36
CA GLU A 104 -9.57 4.11 -24.41
C GLU A 104 -8.78 4.54 -23.15
N LEU A 105 -9.28 4.19 -21.96
CA LEU A 105 -8.59 4.50 -20.71
C LEU A 105 -7.20 3.86 -20.69
N GLN A 106 -7.06 2.59 -21.09
CA GLN A 106 -5.77 1.91 -21.10
C GLN A 106 -4.77 2.54 -22.07
N ARG A 107 -5.20 2.97 -23.24
CA ARG A 107 -4.34 3.62 -24.25
C ARG A 107 -3.88 5.01 -23.82
N HIS A 108 -4.78 5.80 -23.26
CA HIS A 108 -4.51 7.21 -22.96
C HIS A 108 -3.96 7.47 -21.55
N SER A 109 -4.01 6.49 -20.64
CA SER A 109 -3.40 6.63 -19.33
C SER A 109 -1.88 6.44 -19.41
N ALA A 110 -1.11 7.35 -18.80
CA ALA A 110 0.32 7.16 -18.57
C ALA A 110 0.57 6.21 -17.38
N ASP A 111 1.75 5.62 -17.30
CA ASP A 111 2.15 4.85 -16.12
C ASP A 111 2.16 5.77 -14.88
N GLY A 112 1.80 5.24 -13.72
CA GLY A 112 1.57 6.00 -12.49
C GLY A 112 0.24 6.74 -12.39
N SER A 113 -0.55 6.84 -13.48
CA SER A 113 -1.86 7.50 -13.46
C SER A 113 -2.90 6.69 -12.69
N ALA A 114 -3.82 7.39 -12.00
CA ALA A 114 -4.99 6.79 -11.37
C ALA A 114 -5.96 6.23 -12.43
N VAL A 115 -6.30 4.95 -12.33
CA VAL A 115 -7.18 4.28 -13.31
C VAL A 115 -8.43 3.66 -12.70
N GLY A 116 -8.46 3.48 -11.38
CA GLY A 116 -9.59 2.90 -10.67
C GLY A 116 -9.34 2.81 -9.17
N ARG A 117 -10.22 2.10 -8.47
CA ARG A 117 -10.11 1.86 -7.03
C ARG A 117 -10.37 0.39 -6.73
N ILE A 118 -9.51 -0.22 -5.92
CA ILE A 118 -9.71 -1.56 -5.39
C ILE A 118 -10.19 -1.48 -3.94
N VAL A 119 -11.19 -2.30 -3.59
CA VAL A 119 -11.68 -2.47 -2.22
C VAL A 119 -11.73 -3.96 -1.90
N ILE A 120 -11.10 -4.35 -0.80
CA ILE A 120 -11.11 -5.74 -0.31
C ILE A 120 -11.59 -5.72 1.14
N PRO A 121 -12.91 -5.88 1.37
CA PRO A 121 -13.52 -5.66 2.68
C PRO A 121 -12.92 -6.54 3.79
N LEU A 122 -12.64 -7.81 3.50
CA LEU A 122 -12.12 -8.77 4.48
C LEU A 122 -10.82 -8.33 5.15
N ILE A 123 -9.98 -7.60 4.42
CA ILE A 123 -8.67 -7.13 4.93
C ILE A 123 -8.63 -5.61 5.11
N GLY A 124 -9.76 -4.92 5.00
CA GLY A 124 -9.87 -3.47 5.18
C GLY A 124 -9.11 -2.64 4.13
N ALA A 125 -8.71 -3.23 3.00
CA ALA A 125 -7.96 -2.53 1.95
C ALA A 125 -8.91 -1.67 1.09
N SER A 126 -8.54 -0.39 0.88
CA SER A 126 -9.23 0.53 -0.02
C SER A 126 -8.21 1.52 -0.60
N PHE A 127 -7.83 1.31 -1.87
CA PHE A 127 -6.75 2.06 -2.51
C PHE A 127 -7.11 2.46 -3.94
N VAL A 128 -6.63 3.63 -4.37
CA VAL A 128 -6.60 3.97 -5.79
C VAL A 128 -5.56 3.10 -6.47
N VAL A 129 -5.96 2.53 -7.59
CA VAL A 129 -5.12 1.69 -8.45
C VAL A 129 -4.50 2.58 -9.52
N VAL A 130 -3.20 2.36 -9.78
CA VAL A 130 -2.47 3.06 -10.84
C VAL A 130 -2.21 2.13 -12.02
N LYS A 131 -1.96 2.69 -13.20
CA LYS A 131 -1.41 1.95 -14.33
C LYS A 131 0.09 1.74 -14.12
N GLY A 132 0.60 0.55 -14.44
CA GLY A 132 2.01 0.21 -14.30
C GLY A 132 2.37 -0.43 -12.96
N THR A 133 3.50 -1.12 -12.95
CA THR A 133 4.07 -1.81 -11.78
C THR A 133 5.54 -1.45 -11.58
N GLY A 134 5.98 -0.33 -12.14
CA GLY A 134 7.30 0.22 -11.88
C GLY A 134 7.48 0.58 -10.41
N THR A 135 8.71 0.72 -9.98
CA THR A 135 9.04 1.00 -8.57
C THR A 135 8.33 2.27 -8.06
N GLU A 136 8.29 3.34 -8.88
CA GLU A 136 7.64 4.60 -8.48
C GLU A 136 6.11 4.48 -8.49
N ASP A 137 5.54 3.70 -9.43
CA ASP A 137 4.10 3.47 -9.50
C ASP A 137 3.60 2.78 -8.22
N LEU A 138 4.27 1.69 -7.83
CA LEU A 138 3.91 0.90 -6.65
C LEU A 138 4.10 1.64 -5.32
N LYS A 139 4.97 2.65 -5.26
CA LYS A 139 5.07 3.56 -4.10
C LYS A 139 3.82 4.42 -3.92
N SER A 140 3.03 4.60 -4.98
CA SER A 140 1.82 5.39 -4.95
C SER A 140 0.57 4.58 -4.64
N GLY A 141 0.57 3.27 -4.95
CA GLY A 141 -0.54 2.36 -4.68
C GLY A 141 -0.43 1.03 -5.44
N PRO A 142 -1.46 0.18 -5.38
CA PRO A 142 -1.53 -1.01 -6.20
C PRO A 142 -1.51 -0.64 -7.69
N GLY A 143 -0.74 -1.38 -8.49
CA GLY A 143 -0.55 -1.09 -9.90
C GLY A 143 -0.97 -2.23 -10.83
N VAL A 144 -1.60 -1.90 -11.96
CA VAL A 144 -1.96 -2.89 -12.99
C VAL A 144 -0.72 -3.26 -13.80
N TYR A 145 -0.48 -4.56 -13.97
CA TYR A 145 0.61 -5.06 -14.83
C TYR A 145 0.43 -4.60 -16.28
N SER A 146 1.49 -4.02 -16.86
CA SER A 146 1.50 -3.55 -18.25
C SER A 146 1.26 -4.66 -19.28
N GLY A 147 1.53 -5.92 -18.93
CA GLY A 147 1.25 -7.09 -19.76
C GLY A 147 -0.18 -7.63 -19.66
N THR A 148 -1.08 -6.94 -18.91
CA THR A 148 -2.48 -7.35 -18.79
C THR A 148 -3.43 -6.24 -19.20
N SER A 149 -4.67 -6.61 -19.51
CA SER A 149 -5.70 -5.65 -19.92
C SER A 149 -6.46 -5.10 -18.70
N PHE A 150 -7.03 -3.91 -18.88
CA PHE A 150 -8.00 -3.40 -17.91
C PHE A 150 -9.26 -4.26 -17.90
N PRO A 151 -9.99 -4.32 -16.77
CA PRO A 151 -11.23 -5.09 -16.65
C PRO A 151 -12.23 -4.70 -17.74
N GLY A 152 -12.82 -5.72 -18.38
CA GLY A 152 -13.79 -5.52 -19.45
C GLY A 152 -13.24 -5.63 -20.87
N ILE A 153 -11.89 -5.62 -21.09
CA ILE A 153 -11.28 -5.80 -22.40
C ILE A 153 -11.03 -7.28 -22.68
N SER A 154 -10.26 -7.92 -21.80
CA SER A 154 -9.86 -9.31 -21.97
C SER A 154 -10.05 -10.09 -20.68
N GLN A 155 -9.50 -11.29 -20.67
CA GLN A 155 -9.81 -12.28 -19.65
C GLN A 155 -9.05 -12.03 -18.34
N THR A 156 -7.79 -11.60 -18.37
CA THR A 156 -6.98 -11.44 -17.15
C THR A 156 -6.58 -9.99 -16.90
N THR A 157 -6.86 -9.51 -15.70
CA THR A 157 -6.29 -8.29 -15.13
C THR A 157 -5.42 -8.69 -13.94
N ALA A 158 -4.16 -8.25 -13.90
CA ALA A 158 -3.28 -8.50 -12.77
C ALA A 158 -2.89 -7.18 -12.09
N ILE A 159 -2.89 -7.17 -10.75
CA ILE A 159 -2.58 -5.99 -9.93
C ILE A 159 -1.53 -6.38 -8.90
N ALA A 160 -0.39 -5.67 -8.89
CA ALA A 160 0.65 -5.82 -7.86
C ALA A 160 0.45 -4.81 -6.72
N GLY A 161 0.91 -5.16 -5.53
CA GLY A 161 0.92 -4.24 -4.39
C GLY A 161 1.91 -4.66 -3.30
N HIS A 162 2.39 -3.68 -2.54
CA HIS A 162 3.29 -3.91 -1.42
C HIS A 162 2.60 -4.64 -0.25
N ARG A 163 3.38 -5.43 0.51
CA ARG A 163 2.92 -6.09 1.75
C ARG A 163 3.45 -5.44 3.02
N THR A 164 4.52 -4.66 2.95
CA THR A 164 5.23 -4.16 4.15
C THR A 164 5.44 -2.66 4.15
N THR A 165 5.56 -2.02 2.98
CA THR A 165 5.86 -0.60 2.82
C THR A 165 4.73 0.14 2.09
N TYR A 166 4.78 1.48 2.07
CA TYR A 166 3.85 2.34 1.29
C TYR A 166 2.38 1.99 1.54
N LEU A 167 1.94 2.05 2.83
CA LEU A 167 0.61 1.66 3.33
C LEU A 167 0.30 0.17 3.17
N ALA A 168 1.23 -0.62 2.67
CA ALA A 168 1.13 -2.07 2.54
C ALA A 168 -0.26 -2.55 2.08
N PRO A 169 -0.74 -2.12 0.88
CA PRO A 169 -2.12 -2.35 0.44
C PRO A 169 -2.52 -3.83 0.45
N PHE A 170 -1.55 -4.73 0.29
CA PHE A 170 -1.77 -6.17 0.29
C PHE A 170 -1.13 -6.88 1.48
N ARG A 171 -0.98 -6.19 2.63
CA ARG A 171 -0.38 -6.77 3.83
C ARG A 171 -1.00 -8.09 4.24
N HIS A 172 -2.32 -8.15 4.26
CA HIS A 172 -3.11 -9.30 4.71
C HIS A 172 -3.76 -10.07 3.56
N ILE A 173 -3.18 -10.02 2.36
CA ILE A 173 -3.71 -10.72 1.19
C ILE A 173 -3.76 -12.24 1.39
N ASP A 174 -2.90 -12.80 2.26
CA ASP A 174 -2.88 -14.19 2.67
C ASP A 174 -4.07 -14.61 3.57
N ALA A 175 -4.81 -13.64 4.12
CA ALA A 175 -6.05 -13.92 4.83
C ALA A 175 -7.24 -14.22 3.90
N LEU A 176 -7.13 -13.91 2.61
CA LEU A 176 -8.19 -14.19 1.64
C LEU A 176 -8.41 -15.70 1.49
N ARG A 177 -9.67 -16.09 1.26
CA ARG A 177 -10.10 -17.47 1.10
C ARG A 177 -11.05 -17.56 -0.11
N PRO A 178 -11.24 -18.72 -0.72
CA PRO A 178 -12.31 -18.91 -1.70
C PRO A 178 -13.64 -18.36 -1.17
N GLY A 179 -14.35 -17.59 -1.99
CA GLY A 179 -15.54 -16.84 -1.63
C GLY A 179 -15.30 -15.41 -1.13
N SER A 180 -14.07 -14.99 -0.80
CA SER A 180 -13.76 -13.60 -0.45
C SER A 180 -14.02 -12.67 -1.61
N ARG A 181 -14.64 -11.51 -1.35
CA ARG A 181 -15.00 -10.54 -2.39
C ARG A 181 -13.90 -9.49 -2.58
N ILE A 182 -13.65 -9.14 -3.84
CA ILE A 182 -12.79 -8.05 -4.27
C ILE A 182 -13.63 -7.16 -5.19
N LEU A 183 -13.71 -5.88 -4.87
CA LEU A 183 -14.39 -4.89 -5.67
C LEU A 183 -13.35 -4.06 -6.43
N LEU A 184 -13.57 -3.84 -7.71
CA LEU A 184 -12.71 -3.03 -8.54
C LEU A 184 -13.58 -2.01 -9.28
N ASP A 185 -13.52 -0.76 -8.82
CA ASP A 185 -14.28 0.35 -9.38
C ASP A 185 -13.43 1.03 -10.44
N MET A 186 -13.88 0.97 -11.68
CA MET A 186 -13.29 1.65 -12.83
C MET A 186 -14.22 2.79 -13.28
N PRO A 187 -13.73 3.82 -13.99
CA PRO A 187 -14.55 4.95 -14.45
C PRO A 187 -15.73 4.58 -15.32
N TYR A 188 -15.74 3.38 -15.88
CA TYR A 188 -16.75 2.89 -16.84
C TYR A 188 -17.59 1.72 -16.31
N ALA A 189 -17.15 1.01 -15.24
CA ALA A 189 -17.92 -0.07 -14.63
C ALA A 189 -17.40 -0.42 -13.22
N HIS A 190 -18.30 -0.95 -12.38
CA HIS A 190 -17.97 -1.61 -11.12
C HIS A 190 -17.91 -3.12 -11.33
N PHE A 191 -16.80 -3.72 -10.96
CA PHE A 191 -16.55 -5.15 -11.07
C PHE A 191 -16.50 -5.79 -9.69
N THR A 192 -17.22 -6.90 -9.51
CA THR A 192 -17.12 -7.74 -8.32
C THR A 192 -16.46 -9.04 -8.70
N TYR A 193 -15.38 -9.37 -8.02
CA TYR A 193 -14.67 -10.63 -8.16
C TYR A 193 -14.81 -11.45 -6.88
N GLU A 194 -14.80 -12.76 -7.02
CA GLU A 194 -14.77 -13.72 -5.92
C GLU A 194 -13.51 -14.56 -6.00
N VAL A 195 -12.78 -14.64 -4.88
CA VAL A 195 -11.54 -15.41 -4.78
C VAL A 195 -11.83 -16.89 -5.01
N ILE A 196 -11.03 -17.53 -5.86
CA ILE A 196 -11.13 -18.96 -6.18
C ILE A 196 -9.93 -19.77 -5.67
N GLY A 197 -8.83 -19.10 -5.31
CA GLY A 197 -7.66 -19.77 -4.75
C GLY A 197 -6.46 -18.85 -4.63
N LEU A 198 -5.43 -19.37 -3.95
CA LEU A 198 -4.14 -18.70 -3.75
C LEU A 198 -3.02 -19.65 -4.15
N ARG A 199 -1.90 -19.08 -4.62
CA ARG A 199 -0.69 -19.85 -4.94
C ARG A 199 0.56 -19.02 -4.67
N VAL A 200 1.59 -19.68 -4.13
CA VAL A 200 2.93 -19.09 -4.02
C VAL A 200 3.76 -19.54 -5.22
N VAL A 201 4.47 -18.57 -5.84
CA VAL A 201 5.28 -18.80 -7.05
C VAL A 201 6.63 -18.10 -6.92
N ALA A 202 7.59 -18.48 -7.77
CA ALA A 202 8.86 -17.76 -7.89
C ALA A 202 8.60 -16.32 -8.42
N PRO A 203 9.47 -15.34 -8.09
CA PRO A 203 9.32 -13.96 -8.59
C PRO A 203 9.39 -13.86 -10.10
N THR A 204 10.04 -14.80 -10.76
CA THR A 204 10.23 -14.89 -12.22
C THR A 204 9.04 -15.55 -12.94
N ASP A 205 8.13 -16.20 -12.20
CA ASP A 205 6.94 -16.85 -12.79
C ASP A 205 5.82 -15.81 -13.03
N VAL A 206 6.11 -14.86 -13.92
CA VAL A 206 5.16 -13.81 -14.33
C VAL A 206 3.97 -14.42 -15.07
N GLN A 207 4.16 -15.50 -15.80
CA GLN A 207 3.10 -16.17 -16.57
C GLN A 207 1.96 -16.64 -15.68
N ALA A 208 2.24 -17.08 -14.46
CA ALA A 208 1.19 -17.46 -13.51
C ALA A 208 0.20 -16.31 -13.22
N ALA A 209 0.68 -15.05 -13.23
CA ALA A 209 -0.14 -13.87 -12.98
C ALA A 209 -0.86 -13.37 -14.23
N VAL A 210 -0.21 -13.42 -15.40
CA VAL A 210 -0.71 -12.73 -16.62
C VAL A 210 -1.38 -13.66 -17.63
N ALA A 211 -1.23 -14.99 -17.49
CA ALA A 211 -1.77 -15.96 -18.46
C ALA A 211 -3.27 -15.78 -18.65
N ASP A 212 -3.71 -15.94 -19.90
CA ASP A 212 -5.12 -15.99 -20.25
C ASP A 212 -5.71 -17.38 -19.94
N VAL A 213 -6.94 -17.41 -19.41
CA VAL A 213 -7.54 -18.64 -18.87
C VAL A 213 -8.96 -18.93 -19.38
N GLY A 214 -9.42 -18.20 -20.37
CA GLY A 214 -10.74 -18.42 -21.01
C GLY A 214 -11.93 -17.87 -20.19
N TYR A 215 -11.68 -17.13 -19.08
CA TYR A 215 -12.70 -16.42 -18.31
C TYR A 215 -12.14 -15.14 -17.68
N SER A 216 -13.02 -14.19 -17.36
CA SER A 216 -12.61 -12.94 -16.72
C SER A 216 -12.05 -13.18 -15.32
N ARG A 217 -10.74 -12.93 -15.15
CA ARG A 217 -9.97 -13.21 -13.96
C ARG A 217 -9.26 -11.94 -13.44
N LEU A 218 -9.30 -11.75 -12.13
CA LEU A 218 -8.41 -10.83 -11.44
C LEU A 218 -7.33 -11.62 -10.72
N VAL A 219 -6.07 -11.18 -10.83
CA VAL A 219 -4.94 -11.72 -10.07
C VAL A 219 -4.35 -10.61 -9.22
N LEU A 220 -4.30 -10.81 -7.91
CA LEU A 220 -3.52 -9.93 -7.03
C LEU A 220 -2.17 -10.57 -6.77
N SER A 221 -1.10 -9.77 -6.81
CA SER A 221 0.27 -10.23 -6.60
C SER A 221 0.96 -9.40 -5.52
N ALA A 222 1.59 -10.07 -4.57
CA ALA A 222 2.38 -9.43 -3.53
C ALA A 222 3.59 -10.29 -3.13
N CYS A 223 4.60 -9.66 -2.54
CA CYS A 223 5.78 -10.36 -2.02
C CYS A 223 5.42 -11.29 -0.86
N THR A 224 6.10 -12.44 -0.75
CA THR A 224 5.96 -13.39 0.36
C THR A 224 7.29 -14.13 0.60
N PRO A 225 7.61 -14.54 1.87
CA PRO A 225 6.96 -14.17 3.14
C PRO A 225 6.97 -12.65 3.42
N LEU A 226 6.32 -12.21 4.51
CA LEU A 226 6.42 -10.82 4.97
C LEU A 226 7.88 -10.44 5.17
N PHE A 227 8.25 -9.19 4.81
CA PHE A 227 9.62 -8.66 4.84
C PHE A 227 10.62 -9.36 3.91
N SER A 228 10.13 -10.19 2.98
CA SER A 228 10.95 -10.87 1.97
C SER A 228 10.36 -10.71 0.58
N ALA A 229 11.23 -10.59 -0.42
CA ALA A 229 10.86 -10.58 -1.83
C ALA A 229 11.18 -11.93 -2.53
N ALA A 230 11.47 -12.99 -1.76
CA ALA A 230 11.92 -14.28 -2.26
C ALA A 230 10.88 -14.97 -3.16
N GLN A 231 9.60 -14.75 -2.89
CA GLN A 231 8.49 -15.36 -3.64
C GLN A 231 7.37 -14.34 -3.88
N ARG A 232 6.36 -14.75 -4.65
CA ARG A 232 5.12 -14.01 -4.86
C ARG A 232 3.93 -14.85 -4.40
N LEU A 233 3.06 -14.23 -3.60
CA LEU A 233 1.73 -14.75 -3.31
C LEU A 233 0.78 -14.19 -4.37
N LEU A 234 0.15 -15.08 -5.11
CA LEU A 234 -0.89 -14.77 -6.09
C LEU A 234 -2.24 -15.16 -5.51
N VAL A 235 -3.21 -14.25 -5.60
CA VAL A 235 -4.63 -14.51 -5.31
C VAL A 235 -5.39 -14.45 -6.61
N PHE A 236 -6.07 -15.54 -6.94
CA PHE A 236 -6.88 -15.67 -8.14
C PHE A 236 -8.35 -15.45 -7.79
N ALA A 237 -9.02 -14.57 -8.55
CA ALA A 237 -10.43 -14.30 -8.36
C ALA A 237 -11.16 -14.27 -9.71
N ARG A 238 -12.38 -14.81 -9.74
CA ARG A 238 -13.25 -14.84 -10.91
C ARG A 238 -14.25 -13.70 -10.87
N LEU A 239 -14.52 -13.08 -12.00
CA LEU A 239 -15.56 -12.07 -12.14
C LEU A 239 -16.94 -12.70 -11.91
N THR A 240 -17.73 -12.12 -11.00
CA THR A 240 -19.09 -12.57 -10.67
C THR A 240 -20.15 -11.55 -11.04
N ARG A 241 -19.78 -10.25 -11.07
CA ARG A 241 -20.73 -9.17 -11.40
C ARG A 241 -20.02 -8.01 -12.09
N THR A 242 -20.69 -7.43 -13.09
CA THR A 242 -20.30 -6.17 -13.72
C THR A 242 -21.51 -5.25 -13.71
N VAL A 243 -21.30 -3.99 -13.32
CA VAL A 243 -22.33 -2.94 -13.35
C VAL A 243 -21.75 -1.77 -14.14
N PRO A 244 -22.27 -1.49 -15.35
CA PRO A 244 -21.82 -0.35 -16.15
C PRO A 244 -22.12 0.96 -15.43
N VAL A 245 -21.24 1.96 -15.59
CA VAL A 245 -21.44 3.31 -15.06
C VAL A 245 -21.13 4.37 -16.13
N GLY A 246 -21.58 5.57 -15.89
CA GLY A 246 -21.32 6.69 -16.81
C GLY A 246 -21.73 6.38 -18.25
N ALA A 247 -20.87 6.66 -19.20
CA ALA A 247 -21.10 6.49 -20.62
C ALA A 247 -21.22 5.02 -21.10
N ALA A 248 -20.86 4.04 -20.25
CA ALA A 248 -21.04 2.63 -20.56
C ALA A 248 -22.50 2.18 -20.44
N ARG A 249 -23.33 2.88 -19.66
CA ARG A 249 -24.77 2.53 -19.49
C ARG A 249 -25.56 2.84 -20.73
N ILE A 250 -26.50 1.97 -21.03
CA ILE A 250 -27.58 2.22 -22.00
C ILE A 250 -28.81 2.64 -21.21
N LEU A 251 -29.22 3.89 -21.37
CA LEU A 251 -30.45 4.38 -20.74
C LEU A 251 -31.66 4.05 -21.61
N PRO A 252 -32.82 3.74 -20.99
CA PRO A 252 -34.09 3.63 -21.74
C PRO A 252 -34.34 4.94 -22.50
N GLY A 253 -34.43 4.86 -23.84
CA GLY A 253 -34.64 6.03 -24.72
C GLY A 253 -33.37 6.57 -25.41
N GLY A 254 -32.22 5.92 -25.29
CA GLY A 254 -31.00 6.26 -26.07
C GLY A 254 -30.25 7.53 -25.62
N ALA A 255 -30.64 8.15 -24.51
CA ALA A 255 -29.90 9.29 -23.97
C ALA A 255 -28.61 8.85 -23.26
N LEU A 256 -27.48 9.53 -23.54
CA LEU A 256 -26.25 9.35 -22.78
C LEU A 256 -26.45 9.90 -21.36
N SER A 257 -26.08 9.13 -20.35
CA SER A 257 -26.18 9.60 -18.95
C SER A 257 -25.27 10.80 -18.71
N SER A 258 -25.82 11.85 -18.07
CA SER A 258 -25.04 12.95 -17.53
C SER A 258 -24.00 12.46 -16.50
N PRO A 259 -22.96 13.24 -16.18
CA PRO A 259 -21.89 12.84 -15.27
C PRO A 259 -22.41 12.33 -13.92
N ILE A 260 -21.77 11.33 -13.39
CA ILE A 260 -22.13 10.58 -12.19
C ILE A 260 -22.29 11.49 -10.99
N GLU A 261 -23.47 11.44 -10.36
CA GLU A 261 -23.64 11.84 -8.97
C GLU A 261 -22.77 10.92 -8.10
N ALA A 262 -21.95 11.54 -7.26
CA ALA A 262 -20.98 10.82 -6.45
C ALA A 262 -21.68 9.72 -5.62
N PRO A 263 -21.11 8.52 -5.50
CA PRO A 263 -21.66 7.49 -4.64
C PRO A 263 -21.78 8.03 -3.21
N PRO A 264 -22.83 7.62 -2.45
CA PRO A 264 -23.03 8.09 -1.10
C PRO A 264 -21.74 7.87 -0.29
N ARG A 265 -21.30 8.90 0.41
CA ARG A 265 -20.14 8.85 1.29
C ARG A 265 -20.33 7.67 2.25
N VAL A 266 -19.57 6.60 2.05
CA VAL A 266 -19.39 5.61 3.11
C VAL A 266 -18.83 6.39 4.30
N ALA A 267 -19.64 6.50 5.35
CA ALA A 267 -19.24 7.17 6.58
C ALA A 267 -17.87 6.61 6.96
N LYS A 268 -16.92 7.51 7.28
CA LYS A 268 -15.64 7.14 7.86
C LYS A 268 -15.92 6.39 9.16
N SER A 269 -16.09 5.08 9.09
CA SER A 269 -15.91 4.24 10.25
C SER A 269 -14.43 4.39 10.60
N ARG A 270 -14.12 5.11 11.68
CA ARG A 270 -12.82 5.04 12.33
C ARG A 270 -12.48 3.56 12.43
N PRO A 271 -11.31 3.12 11.98
CA PRO A 271 -10.88 1.78 12.31
C PRO A 271 -10.91 1.69 13.83
N ALA A 272 -11.73 0.79 14.37
CA ALA A 272 -11.66 0.43 15.77
C ALA A 272 -10.23 -0.03 16.01
N LEU A 273 -9.53 0.61 16.94
CA LEU A 273 -8.26 0.12 17.45
C LEU A 273 -8.48 -1.35 17.85
N PRO A 274 -7.63 -2.28 17.43
CA PRO A 274 -7.73 -3.65 17.91
C PRO A 274 -7.67 -3.59 19.44
N PRO A 275 -8.49 -4.39 20.16
CA PRO A 275 -8.42 -4.47 21.61
C PRO A 275 -7.00 -4.93 21.95
N VAL A 276 -6.24 -4.03 22.56
CA VAL A 276 -4.94 -4.32 23.15
C VAL A 276 -5.23 -5.15 24.38
N LEU A 277 -4.80 -6.41 24.35
CA LEU A 277 -4.43 -7.24 25.50
C LEU A 277 -5.45 -7.26 26.68
N GLU A 278 -6.48 -8.06 26.50
CA GLU A 278 -7.09 -8.66 27.67
C GLU A 278 -7.21 -10.19 27.43
N SER A 279 -6.43 -10.90 28.19
CA SER A 279 -6.32 -12.36 28.34
C SER A 279 -4.95 -12.96 27.95
N LEU A 280 -3.94 -12.64 28.73
CA LEU A 280 -2.88 -13.60 29.03
C LEU A 280 -3.37 -14.45 30.20
N ASP A 281 -4.07 -15.53 29.90
CA ASP A 281 -4.29 -16.62 30.85
C ASP A 281 -3.07 -17.57 30.77
N PRO A 282 -2.23 -17.64 31.84
CA PRO A 282 -1.00 -18.41 31.81
C PRO A 282 -1.21 -19.94 31.88
N ASN A 283 -2.44 -20.45 31.87
CA ASN A 283 -2.76 -21.86 32.10
C ASN A 283 -3.23 -22.65 30.87
N ARG A 284 -3.05 -22.14 29.63
CA ARG A 284 -3.30 -22.94 28.42
C ARG A 284 -2.01 -23.31 27.69
N VAL A 285 -1.19 -24.12 28.32
CA VAL A 285 -0.18 -24.92 27.61
C VAL A 285 -0.77 -26.32 27.41
N ALA A 286 -1.21 -26.63 26.22
CA ALA A 286 -1.51 -28.01 25.83
C ALA A 286 -0.21 -28.71 25.41
N PRO A 287 0.03 -29.97 25.80
CA PRO A 287 1.25 -30.66 25.44
C PRO A 287 1.24 -31.08 23.97
N LEU A 288 2.41 -30.87 23.33
CA LEU A 288 2.75 -31.46 22.04
C LEU A 288 2.91 -32.97 22.18
N VAL A 289 2.19 -33.72 21.38
CA VAL A 289 2.56 -35.06 20.93
C VAL A 289 2.63 -35.02 19.40
#